data_aec5bc7f31c412f8e839e15e7d0cb409
#
_entry.id   aec5bc7f31c412f8e839e15e7d0cb409
#
_cell.length_a   1.000
_cell.length_b   1.000
_cell.length_c   1.000
_cell.angle_alpha   90.00
_cell.angle_beta   90.00
_cell.angle_gamma   90.00
#
_symmetry.space_group_name_H-M   'P 1'
#
loop_
_entity.id
_entity.type
_entity.pdbx_description
1 polymer ?
#
loop_
_entity_poly.entity_id
_entity_poly.type
_entity_poly.pdbx_seq_one_letter_code
_entity_poly.pdbx_strand_id
1 'polypeptide(L)'
;PKKEVVFFAIGFETTAPVHMMALKEAQRRKLSNFSLLTSLFTVPPAIDAILSDPGSKVDGFLTAGHVCAITGNSAYHKLAEQYKTPMVVTGFEPVDLLYGIYRCLLQLEG
;
A
#
# COMPACT_ATOMS: atom_id res chain seq x y z
N PRO A 1 -31.81 -11.66 11.20
CA PRO A 1 -31.46 -12.16 9.86
C PRO A 1 -31.14 -13.66 9.94
N LYS A 2 -31.55 -14.41 8.90
CA LYS A 2 -31.35 -15.88 8.86
C LYS A 2 -30.00 -16.32 8.27
N LYS A 3 -29.17 -15.37 7.82
CA LYS A 3 -27.87 -15.66 7.19
C LYS A 3 -26.81 -14.77 7.78
N GLU A 4 -25.65 -15.35 8.05
CA GLU A 4 -24.43 -14.61 8.36
C GLU A 4 -23.82 -14.04 7.08
N VAL A 5 -23.30 -12.82 7.17
CA VAL A 5 -22.61 -12.14 6.08
C VAL A 5 -21.19 -11.86 6.53
N VAL A 6 -20.23 -12.47 5.84
CA VAL A 6 -18.81 -12.22 6.04
C VAL A 6 -18.31 -11.38 4.86
N PHE A 7 -17.86 -10.17 5.13
CA PHE A 7 -17.25 -9.30 4.12
C PHE A 7 -15.74 -9.48 4.15
N PHE A 8 -15.16 -9.94 3.04
CA PHE A 8 -13.73 -10.12 2.92
C PHE A 8 -13.08 -8.80 2.50
N ALA A 9 -12.44 -8.12 3.45
CA ALA A 9 -11.79 -6.83 3.29
C ALA A 9 -10.33 -7.02 2.86
N ILE A 10 -10.02 -6.77 1.59
CA ILE A 10 -8.69 -6.91 1.01
C ILE A 10 -8.16 -5.54 0.59
N GLY A 11 -6.87 -5.31 0.76
CA GLY A 11 -6.19 -4.11 0.26
C GLY A 11 -5.05 -3.63 1.13
N PHE A 12 -4.72 -2.37 0.95
CA PHE A 12 -3.69 -1.68 1.70
C PHE A 12 -4.27 -0.53 2.51
N GLU A 13 -3.44 0.30 3.13
CA GLU A 13 -3.83 1.35 4.06
C GLU A 13 -4.87 2.33 3.48
N THR A 14 -4.86 2.58 2.17
CA THR A 14 -5.79 3.51 1.52
C THR A 14 -7.21 2.98 1.40
N THR A 15 -7.41 1.67 1.43
CA THR A 15 -8.74 1.03 1.36
C THR A 15 -9.32 0.73 2.74
N ALA A 16 -8.51 0.71 3.79
CA ALA A 16 -8.94 0.42 5.15
C ALA A 16 -10.09 1.33 5.65
N PRO A 17 -10.09 2.67 5.40
CA PRO A 17 -11.17 3.54 5.83
C PRO A 17 -12.54 3.14 5.28
N VAL A 18 -12.63 2.72 4.02
CA VAL A 18 -13.90 2.29 3.40
C VAL A 18 -14.46 1.04 4.08
N HIS A 19 -13.60 0.08 4.39
CA HIS A 19 -14.00 -1.13 5.13
C HIS A 19 -14.47 -0.80 6.54
N MET A 20 -13.78 0.13 7.22
CA MET A 20 -14.20 0.60 8.54
C MET A 20 -15.54 1.36 8.51
N MET A 21 -15.82 2.10 7.43
CA MET A 21 -17.12 2.74 7.24
C MET A 21 -18.25 1.71 7.12
N ALA A 22 -18.03 0.61 6.40
CA ALA A 22 -19.00 -0.48 6.29
C ALA A 22 -19.29 -1.11 7.66
N LEU A 23 -18.24 -1.33 8.48
CA LEU A 23 -18.41 -1.86 9.84
C LEU A 23 -19.17 -0.89 10.76
N LYS A 24 -18.84 0.41 10.72
CA LYS A 24 -19.55 1.44 11.48
C LYS A 24 -21.02 1.53 11.07
N GLU A 25 -21.33 1.41 9.79
CA GLU A 25 -22.70 1.43 9.31
C GLU A 25 -23.48 0.20 9.76
N ALA A 26 -22.86 -0.98 9.72
CA ALA A 26 -23.46 -2.21 10.26
C ALA A 26 -23.76 -2.06 11.77
N GLN A 27 -22.82 -1.49 12.53
CA GLN A 27 -23.00 -1.20 13.95
C GLN A 27 -24.13 -0.20 14.20
N ARG A 28 -24.20 0.89 13.41
CA ARG A 28 -25.26 1.90 13.50
C ARG A 28 -26.64 1.29 13.24
N ARG A 29 -26.74 0.36 12.29
CA ARG A 29 -27.96 -0.38 11.96
C ARG A 29 -28.22 -1.55 12.91
N LYS A 30 -27.38 -1.78 13.89
CA LYS A 30 -27.47 -2.90 14.84
C LYS A 30 -27.58 -4.26 14.14
N LEU A 31 -26.82 -4.46 13.05
CA LEU A 31 -26.75 -5.72 12.34
C LEU A 31 -25.88 -6.70 13.14
N SER A 32 -26.47 -7.79 13.64
CA SER A 32 -25.77 -8.80 14.43
C SER A 32 -25.15 -9.91 13.57
N ASN A 33 -25.46 -9.91 12.27
CA ASN A 33 -25.08 -10.95 11.32
C ASN A 33 -24.02 -10.49 10.30
N PHE A 34 -23.33 -9.37 10.56
CA PHE A 34 -22.28 -8.83 9.69
C PHE A 34 -20.94 -8.89 10.38
N SER A 35 -19.95 -9.46 9.71
CA SER A 35 -18.57 -9.52 10.18
C SER A 35 -17.58 -9.21 9.06
N LEU A 36 -16.38 -8.76 9.45
CA LEU A 36 -15.26 -8.50 8.54
C LEU A 36 -14.19 -9.59 8.72
N LEU A 37 -13.80 -10.22 7.61
CA LEU A 37 -12.56 -10.97 7.52
C LEU A 37 -11.53 -10.07 6.85
N THR A 38 -10.50 -9.67 7.59
CA THR A 38 -9.52 -8.68 7.12
C THR A 38 -8.28 -9.36 6.54
N SER A 39 -7.88 -8.90 5.34
CA SER A 39 -6.60 -9.14 4.71
C SER A 39 -6.07 -7.80 4.20
N LEU A 40 -5.85 -6.88 5.16
CA LEU A 40 -5.36 -5.53 4.92
C LEU A 40 -3.90 -5.45 5.35
N PHE A 41 -3.05 -4.96 4.44
CA PHE A 41 -1.62 -4.81 4.66
C PHE A 41 -1.20 -3.36 4.55
N THR A 42 -0.02 -3.04 5.04
CA THR A 42 0.65 -1.77 4.81
C THR A 42 1.77 -1.94 3.79
N VAL A 43 1.98 -0.95 2.94
CA VAL A 43 2.93 -1.05 1.82
C VAL A 43 4.38 -1.18 2.28
N PRO A 44 4.90 -0.40 3.27
CA PRO A 44 6.31 -0.49 3.64
C PRO A 44 6.77 -1.87 4.09
N PRO A 45 6.05 -2.62 4.95
CA PRO A 45 6.43 -3.99 5.29
C PRO A 45 6.39 -4.97 4.10
N ALA A 46 5.51 -4.74 3.13
CA ALA A 46 5.47 -5.56 1.92
C ALA A 46 6.71 -5.32 1.04
N ILE A 47 7.16 -4.08 0.92
CA ILE A 47 8.43 -3.73 0.24
C ILE A 47 9.63 -4.36 0.98
N ASP A 48 9.66 -4.25 2.30
CA ASP A 48 10.70 -4.85 3.14
C ASP A 48 10.81 -6.37 2.91
N ALA A 49 9.67 -7.06 2.88
CA ALA A 49 9.61 -8.50 2.59
C ALA A 49 10.14 -8.85 1.20
N ILE A 50 9.85 -8.02 0.18
CA ILE A 50 10.36 -8.23 -1.19
C ILE A 50 11.87 -8.01 -1.24
N LEU A 51 12.36 -6.94 -0.62
CA LEU A 51 13.79 -6.58 -0.67
C LEU A 51 14.67 -7.46 0.22
N SER A 52 14.12 -8.05 1.27
CA SER A 52 14.84 -9.00 2.14
C SER A 52 14.94 -10.40 1.55
N ASP A 53 14.15 -10.71 0.51
CA ASP A 53 14.24 -12.01 -0.18
C ASP A 53 15.51 -12.08 -1.03
N PRO A 54 16.44 -13.04 -0.78
CA PRO A 54 17.63 -13.22 -1.59
C PRO A 54 17.36 -13.54 -3.07
N GLY A 55 16.16 -14.01 -3.39
CA GLY A 55 15.71 -14.28 -4.76
C GLY A 55 15.11 -13.07 -5.48
N SER A 56 14.96 -11.93 -4.79
CA SER A 56 14.38 -10.73 -5.37
C SER A 56 15.24 -10.19 -6.52
N LYS A 57 14.56 -9.80 -7.60
CA LYS A 57 15.17 -9.16 -8.80
C LYS A 57 14.62 -7.75 -9.00
N VAL A 58 14.15 -7.12 -7.93
CA VAL A 58 13.59 -5.77 -7.99
C VAL A 58 14.69 -4.77 -7.70
N ASP A 59 15.03 -3.95 -8.69
CA ASP A 59 16.10 -2.96 -8.62
C ASP A 59 15.60 -1.57 -8.19
N GLY A 60 14.28 -1.31 -8.28
CA GLY A 60 13.71 -0.01 -7.89
C GLY A 60 12.20 -0.06 -7.75
N PHE A 61 11.61 0.95 -7.10
CA PHE A 61 10.18 1.06 -6.88
C PHE A 61 9.61 2.39 -7.33
N LEU A 62 8.46 2.34 -7.96
CA LEU A 62 7.57 3.49 -8.07
C LEU A 62 6.52 3.37 -6.96
N THR A 63 6.57 4.28 -6.00
CA THR A 63 5.69 4.25 -4.84
C THR A 63 4.48 5.16 -5.04
N ALA A 64 3.32 4.71 -4.58
CA ALA A 64 2.06 5.38 -4.79
C ALA A 64 1.97 6.68 -3.98
N GLY A 65 1.90 7.83 -4.64
CA GLY A 65 1.90 9.16 -4.02
C GLY A 65 0.75 9.36 -3.03
N HIS A 66 -0.44 8.80 -3.29
CA HIS A 66 -1.58 8.93 -2.39
C HIS A 66 -1.38 8.16 -1.06
N VAL A 67 -0.60 7.06 -1.05
CA VAL A 67 -0.21 6.37 0.18
C VAL A 67 0.75 7.25 0.96
N CYS A 68 1.78 7.78 0.29
CA CYS A 68 2.77 8.67 0.92
C CYS A 68 2.15 9.96 1.49
N ALA A 69 1.09 10.47 0.86
CA ALA A 69 0.35 11.63 1.35
C ALA A 69 -0.35 11.37 2.68
N ILE A 70 -0.75 10.12 2.94
CA ILE A 70 -1.45 9.72 4.19
C ILE A 70 -0.46 9.30 5.27
N THR A 71 0.52 8.46 4.92
CA THR A 71 1.43 7.82 5.89
C THR A 71 2.78 8.53 6.04
N GLY A 72 3.08 9.50 5.15
CA GLY A 72 4.39 10.14 5.06
C GLY A 72 5.42 9.30 4.31
N ASN A 73 6.59 9.88 4.10
CA ASN A 73 7.66 9.26 3.31
C ASN A 73 8.76 8.61 4.16
N SER A 74 8.73 8.78 5.48
CA SER A 74 9.84 8.36 6.36
C SER A 74 10.15 6.87 6.30
N ALA A 75 9.12 6.03 6.16
CA ALA A 75 9.31 4.57 6.04
C ALA A 75 10.00 4.20 4.72
N TYR A 76 9.63 4.86 3.63
CA TYR A 76 10.23 4.63 2.30
C TYR A 76 11.69 5.09 2.26
N HIS A 77 12.02 6.24 2.88
CA HIS A 77 13.41 6.70 2.99
C HIS A 77 14.29 5.69 3.74
N LYS A 78 13.79 5.16 4.88
CA LYS A 78 14.52 4.14 5.64
C LYS A 78 14.78 2.87 4.81
N LEU A 79 13.78 2.39 4.08
CA LEU A 79 13.91 1.22 3.21
C LEU A 79 14.89 1.49 2.06
N ALA A 80 14.79 2.65 1.41
CA ALA A 80 15.69 3.04 0.34
C ALA A 80 17.16 3.09 0.81
N GLU A 81 17.42 3.65 2.00
CA GLU A 81 18.76 3.70 2.61
C GLU A 81 19.26 2.31 3.01
N GLN A 82 18.39 1.52 3.64
CA GLN A 82 18.75 0.18 4.14
C GLN A 82 19.12 -0.77 2.99
N TYR A 83 18.35 -0.79 1.93
CA TYR A 83 18.53 -1.71 0.80
C TYR A 83 19.29 -1.09 -0.37
N LYS A 84 19.60 0.22 -0.31
CA LYS A 84 20.21 0.99 -1.41
C LYS A 84 19.43 0.86 -2.72
N THR A 85 18.12 0.81 -2.61
CA THR A 85 17.17 0.61 -3.73
C THR A 85 16.39 1.90 -3.96
N PRO A 86 16.40 2.46 -5.18
CA PRO A 86 15.65 3.67 -5.49
C PRO A 86 14.14 3.51 -5.24
N MET A 87 13.55 4.49 -4.60
CA MET A 87 12.10 4.55 -4.37
C MET A 87 11.58 5.93 -4.78
N VAL A 88 10.87 5.99 -5.90
CA VAL A 88 10.36 7.24 -6.45
C VAL A 88 8.86 7.34 -6.23
N VAL A 89 8.43 8.38 -5.53
CA VAL A 89 7.00 8.66 -5.31
C VAL A 89 6.41 9.26 -6.60
N THR A 90 5.34 8.64 -7.11
CA THR A 90 4.68 9.09 -8.34
C THR A 90 3.17 9.28 -8.16
N GLY A 91 2.57 10.13 -9.02
CA GLY A 91 1.14 10.11 -9.31
C GLY A 91 0.76 8.94 -10.24
N PHE A 92 -0.47 8.95 -10.73
CA PHE A 92 -1.02 7.92 -11.62
C PHE A 92 -1.22 8.39 -13.06
N GLU A 93 -1.01 9.68 -13.31
CA GLU A 93 -1.08 10.23 -14.66
C GLU A 93 0.08 9.67 -15.51
N PRO A 94 -0.13 9.43 -16.81
CA PRO A 94 0.92 8.86 -17.67
C PRO A 94 2.24 9.64 -17.63
N VAL A 95 2.18 10.96 -17.53
CA VAL A 95 3.38 11.81 -17.45
C VAL A 95 4.11 11.63 -16.12
N ASP A 96 3.37 11.51 -15.02
CA ASP A 96 3.94 11.27 -13.69
C ASP A 96 4.67 9.92 -13.65
N LEU A 97 4.05 8.89 -14.23
CA LEU A 97 4.64 7.56 -14.29
C LEU A 97 5.92 7.53 -15.13
N LEU A 98 5.90 8.17 -16.31
CA LEU A 98 7.08 8.28 -17.16
C LEU A 98 8.20 9.06 -16.48
N TYR A 99 7.87 10.15 -15.81
CA TYR A 99 8.83 10.93 -15.04
C TYR A 99 9.38 10.13 -13.86
N GLY A 100 8.52 9.38 -13.16
CA GLY A 100 8.93 8.48 -12.09
C GLY A 100 9.91 7.40 -12.55
N ILE A 101 9.64 6.76 -13.70
CA ILE A 101 10.55 5.79 -14.32
C ILE A 101 11.90 6.44 -14.64
N TYR A 102 11.87 7.58 -15.29
CA TYR A 102 13.08 8.34 -15.62
C TYR A 102 13.92 8.65 -14.38
N ARG A 103 13.29 9.14 -13.30
CA ARG A 103 13.97 9.44 -12.04
C ARG A 103 14.52 8.19 -11.35
N CYS A 104 13.81 7.06 -11.45
CA CYS A 104 14.27 5.79 -10.91
C CYS A 104 15.53 5.30 -11.66
N LEU A 105 15.50 5.35 -13.00
CA LEU A 105 16.65 4.97 -13.84
C LEU A 105 17.87 5.84 -13.56
N LEU A 106 17.70 7.15 -13.43
CA LEU A 106 18.81 8.04 -13.07
C LEU A 106 19.46 7.68 -11.73
N GLN A 107 18.68 7.20 -10.77
CA GLN A 107 19.22 6.76 -9.47
C GLN A 107 19.89 5.40 -9.55
N LEU A 108 19.52 4.56 -10.52
CA LEU A 108 20.18 3.26 -10.76
C LEU A 108 21.50 3.40 -11.52
N GLU A 109 21.62 4.41 -12.37
CA GLU A 109 22.83 4.68 -13.15
C GLU A 109 23.90 5.44 -12.37
N GLY A 110 23.56 6.06 -11.22
CA GLY A 110 24.48 6.82 -10.36
C GLY A 110 24.37 8.31 -10.55
#